data_95c8bdaddc86cc1040ca8b4bbdcd470c
#
_entry.id   95c8bdaddc86cc1040ca8b4bbdcd470c
#
_cell.length_a   1.000
_cell.length_b   1.000
_cell.length_c   1.000
_cell.angle_alpha   90.00
_cell.angle_beta   90.00
_cell.angle_gamma   90.00
#
_symmetry.space_group_name_H-M   'P 1'
#
loop_
_entity.id
_entity.type
_entity.pdbx_description
1 polymer ?
#
loop_
_entity_poly.entity_id
_entity_poly.type
_entity_poly.pdbx_seq_one_letter_code
_entity_poly.pdbx_strand_id
1 'polypeptide(L)'
;MNNIKNMKIKNLLTISTVLIIVTACGKPDQPSEATTFYKKDSVSEKKLEVSIEASGIIEAISSVEIKSKASGEILYLGAEVGDTVEKGSMLGQIDQRTPKNILDQSASDLEASKVRLDNAKSQFERGSELHSKGSISDKDYEDIQENLAQAKSTVVRTEVSYENAKIALDDTVVRSPVAGTIISRPVEVG
;
A
#
# COMPACT_ATOMS: atom_id res chain seq x y z
N MET A 1 -33.49 -23.75 113.93
CA MET A 1 -33.79 -25.04 113.18
C MET A 1 -33.29 -25.03 111.77
N ASN A 2 -32.28 -24.16 111.42
CA ASN A 2 -31.76 -24.04 110.04
C ASN A 2 -30.31 -24.47 109.81
N ASN A 3 -29.60 -24.91 110.82
CA ASN A 3 -28.15 -25.20 110.69
C ASN A 3 -27.83 -26.69 110.38
N ILE A 4 -28.77 -27.57 110.53
CA ILE A 4 -28.57 -29.04 110.32
C ILE A 4 -28.81 -29.40 108.83
N LYS A 5 -29.64 -28.67 108.09
CA LYS A 5 -29.91 -28.91 106.65
C LYS A 5 -28.74 -28.53 105.73
N ASN A 6 -27.99 -27.45 106.08
CA ASN A 6 -26.85 -27.00 105.26
C ASN A 6 -25.62 -27.89 105.41
N MET A 7 -25.48 -28.59 106.54
CA MET A 7 -24.34 -29.50 106.77
C MET A 7 -24.45 -30.78 105.98
N LYS A 8 -25.68 -31.28 105.81
CA LYS A 8 -25.92 -32.54 105.00
C LYS A 8 -25.79 -32.30 103.49
N ILE A 9 -26.10 -31.10 103.02
CA ILE A 9 -25.98 -30.80 101.59
C ILE A 9 -24.52 -30.55 101.23
N LYS A 10 -23.71 -29.97 102.10
CA LYS A 10 -22.24 -29.81 101.84
C LYS A 10 -21.49 -31.13 101.80
N ASN A 11 -21.83 -32.06 102.69
CA ASN A 11 -21.20 -33.40 102.69
C ASN A 11 -21.63 -34.21 101.48
N LEU A 12 -22.88 -34.07 101.00
CA LEU A 12 -23.40 -34.78 99.82
C LEU A 12 -22.73 -34.25 98.53
N LEU A 13 -22.43 -32.91 98.45
CA LEU A 13 -21.78 -32.29 97.31
C LEU A 13 -20.28 -32.68 97.25
N THR A 14 -19.58 -32.86 98.41
CA THR A 14 -18.19 -33.25 98.45
C THR A 14 -18.00 -34.74 98.11
N ILE A 15 -18.92 -35.61 98.48
CA ILE A 15 -18.89 -37.04 98.09
C ILE A 15 -19.17 -37.20 96.63
N SER A 16 -20.05 -36.44 96.05
CA SER A 16 -20.30 -36.46 94.60
C SER A 16 -19.10 -36.02 93.79
N THR A 17 -18.30 -35.00 94.28
CA THR A 17 -17.13 -34.49 93.56
C THR A 17 -15.96 -35.48 93.65
N VAL A 18 -15.80 -36.22 94.74
CA VAL A 18 -14.73 -37.23 94.89
C VAL A 18 -15.05 -38.45 94.03
N LEU A 19 -16.31 -38.81 93.83
CA LEU A 19 -16.70 -39.98 93.02
C LEU A 19 -16.48 -39.74 91.53
N ILE A 20 -16.49 -38.45 91.04
CA ILE A 20 -16.29 -38.07 89.64
C ILE A 20 -14.79 -38.14 89.27
N ILE A 21 -13.85 -37.99 90.22
CA ILE A 21 -12.43 -37.96 89.97
C ILE A 21 -11.83 -39.40 89.82
N VAL A 22 -12.49 -40.40 90.30
CA VAL A 22 -11.95 -41.80 90.29
C VAL A 22 -12.29 -42.51 88.93
N THR A 23 -13.19 -42.04 88.15
CA THR A 23 -13.57 -42.62 86.85
C THR A 23 -12.78 -42.05 85.65
N ALA A 24 -11.76 -41.19 85.85
CA ALA A 24 -10.98 -40.55 84.76
C ALA A 24 -9.64 -41.25 84.44
N CYS A 25 -9.38 -42.44 84.91
CA CYS A 25 -8.16 -43.19 84.57
C CYS A 25 -8.52 -44.54 83.95
N GLY A 26 -8.68 -44.54 82.67
CA GLY A 26 -8.85 -45.70 81.83
C GLY A 26 -9.28 -45.40 80.45
N LYS A 27 -8.44 -44.78 79.68
CA LYS A 27 -8.54 -44.79 78.20
C LYS A 27 -7.80 -46.02 77.70
N PRO A 28 -8.47 -46.96 77.03
CA PRO A 28 -7.75 -47.95 76.23
C PRO A 28 -7.07 -47.18 75.08
N ASP A 29 -5.83 -47.52 74.82
CA ASP A 29 -5.09 -47.16 73.62
C ASP A 29 -5.92 -47.54 72.39
N GLN A 30 -6.59 -46.58 71.81
CA GLN A 30 -7.05 -46.75 70.43
C GLN A 30 -5.84 -46.65 69.55
N PRO A 31 -5.63 -47.61 68.66
CA PRO A 31 -4.61 -47.43 67.62
C PRO A 31 -4.87 -46.14 66.87
N SER A 32 -3.88 -45.24 66.88
CA SER A 32 -3.88 -44.03 66.09
C SER A 32 -4.10 -44.43 64.65
N GLU A 33 -5.33 -44.30 64.16
CA GLU A 33 -5.52 -44.27 62.69
C GLU A 33 -4.69 -43.13 62.11
N ALA A 34 -3.68 -43.58 61.41
CA ALA A 34 -2.87 -42.60 60.60
C ALA A 34 -3.82 -41.79 59.72
N THR A 35 -4.04 -40.57 60.10
CA THR A 35 -4.79 -39.62 59.26
C THR A 35 -4.06 -39.51 57.95
N THR A 36 -4.54 -40.24 56.96
CA THR A 36 -4.06 -40.12 55.60
C THR A 36 -4.47 -38.71 55.07
N PHE A 37 -3.48 -37.87 54.88
CA PHE A 37 -3.64 -36.52 54.31
C PHE A 37 -3.95 -36.57 52.80
N TYR A 38 -4.55 -37.66 52.32
CA TYR A 38 -4.90 -37.79 50.91
C TYR A 38 -6.37 -37.52 50.73
N LYS A 39 -6.67 -36.48 49.99
CA LYS A 39 -8.01 -36.23 49.48
C LYS A 39 -8.17 -37.00 48.18
N LYS A 40 -9.08 -37.93 48.14
CA LYS A 40 -9.43 -38.60 46.88
C LYS A 40 -10.48 -37.78 46.18
N ASP A 41 -10.07 -37.20 45.06
CA ASP A 41 -11.00 -36.56 44.12
C ASP A 41 -11.24 -37.52 42.96
N SER A 42 -12.46 -37.62 42.49
CA SER A 42 -12.77 -38.37 41.29
C SER A 42 -12.31 -37.66 40.05
N VAL A 43 -11.61 -38.39 39.18
CA VAL A 43 -11.23 -37.86 37.86
C VAL A 43 -12.50 -37.70 37.03
N SER A 44 -12.76 -36.49 36.59
CA SER A 44 -13.83 -36.17 35.63
C SER A 44 -13.23 -35.68 34.32
N GLU A 45 -13.75 -36.18 33.23
CA GLU A 45 -13.40 -35.61 31.91
C GLU A 45 -13.96 -34.19 31.82
N LYS A 46 -13.08 -33.24 31.61
CA LYS A 46 -13.43 -31.82 31.39
C LYS A 46 -12.94 -31.39 30.04
N LYS A 47 -13.86 -30.91 29.20
CA LYS A 47 -13.49 -30.35 27.94
C LYS A 47 -12.66 -29.06 28.20
N LEU A 48 -11.39 -29.13 27.82
CA LEU A 48 -10.51 -27.97 27.87
C LEU A 48 -10.66 -27.21 26.53
N GLU A 49 -11.18 -26.00 26.58
CA GLU A 49 -11.26 -25.12 25.44
C GLU A 49 -10.09 -24.13 25.53
N VAL A 50 -9.13 -24.30 24.64
CA VAL A 50 -7.96 -23.40 24.54
C VAL A 50 -8.27 -22.39 23.47
N SER A 51 -8.51 -21.12 23.87
CA SER A 51 -8.63 -19.99 22.97
C SER A 51 -7.27 -19.36 22.81
N ILE A 52 -6.81 -19.24 21.56
CA ILE A 52 -5.58 -18.52 21.21
C ILE A 52 -5.99 -17.26 20.47
N GLU A 53 -5.69 -16.11 21.04
CA GLU A 53 -5.85 -14.82 20.40
C GLU A 53 -4.52 -14.42 19.75
N ALA A 54 -4.59 -14.05 18.47
CA ALA A 54 -3.45 -13.53 17.73
C ALA A 54 -3.84 -12.22 17.07
N SER A 55 -2.98 -11.23 17.17
CA SER A 55 -3.10 -9.98 16.42
C SER A 55 -2.09 -9.97 15.27
N GLY A 56 -2.48 -9.38 14.13
CA GLY A 56 -1.63 -9.27 12.97
C GLY A 56 -1.96 -7.99 12.20
N ILE A 57 -1.03 -7.57 11.35
CA ILE A 57 -1.21 -6.46 10.43
C ILE A 57 -1.41 -7.03 9.03
N ILE A 58 -2.41 -6.52 8.32
CA ILE A 58 -2.61 -6.85 6.91
C ILE A 58 -1.87 -5.83 6.09
N GLU A 59 -0.89 -6.28 5.33
CA GLU A 59 -0.13 -5.45 4.40
C GLU A 59 -0.41 -5.88 2.95
N ALA A 60 -0.31 -4.93 2.03
CA ALA A 60 -0.41 -5.24 0.61
C ALA A 60 0.79 -6.10 0.16
N ILE A 61 0.53 -7.16 -0.60
CA ILE A 61 1.59 -8.03 -1.17
C ILE A 61 2.49 -7.24 -2.12
N SER A 62 1.92 -6.27 -2.83
CA SER A 62 2.63 -5.39 -3.75
C SER A 62 1.98 -4.02 -3.74
N SER A 63 2.79 -2.97 -3.67
CA SER A 63 2.36 -1.58 -3.84
C SER A 63 3.17 -0.91 -4.95
N VAL A 64 2.48 -0.13 -5.79
CA VAL A 64 3.09 0.62 -6.90
C VAL A 64 2.85 2.10 -6.65
N GLU A 65 3.93 2.86 -6.55
CA GLU A 65 3.87 4.31 -6.45
C GLU A 65 3.72 4.90 -7.85
N ILE A 66 2.65 5.68 -8.07
CA ILE A 66 2.35 6.31 -9.34
C ILE A 66 2.77 7.78 -9.24
N LYS A 67 3.69 8.18 -10.13
CA LYS A 67 4.19 9.57 -10.22
C LYS A 67 3.93 10.12 -11.61
N SER A 68 3.48 11.38 -11.70
CA SER A 68 3.48 12.11 -12.97
C SER A 68 4.91 12.53 -13.32
N LYS A 69 5.21 12.56 -14.63
CA LYS A 69 6.40 13.18 -15.18
C LYS A 69 6.16 14.65 -15.54
N ALA A 70 4.91 15.05 -15.75
CA ALA A 70 4.54 16.44 -16.00
C ALA A 70 4.50 17.22 -14.68
N SER A 71 4.87 18.52 -14.79
CA SER A 71 4.77 19.50 -13.71
C SER A 71 3.62 20.45 -14.01
N GLY A 72 2.86 20.85 -13.00
CA GLY A 72 1.77 21.82 -13.15
C GLY A 72 0.68 21.63 -12.10
N GLU A 73 -0.36 22.44 -12.19
CA GLU A 73 -1.54 22.40 -11.36
C GLU A 73 -2.37 21.14 -11.66
N ILE A 74 -2.84 20.46 -10.63
CA ILE A 74 -3.72 19.30 -10.78
C ILE A 74 -5.16 19.83 -10.94
N LEU A 75 -5.70 19.69 -12.14
CA LEU A 75 -7.06 20.13 -12.44
C LEU A 75 -8.14 19.15 -12.03
N TYR A 76 -7.80 17.86 -12.02
CA TYR A 76 -8.76 16.78 -11.73
C TYR A 76 -8.07 15.58 -11.09
N LEU A 77 -8.73 15.04 -10.07
CA LEU A 77 -8.38 13.76 -9.44
C LEU A 77 -9.63 12.87 -9.48
N GLY A 78 -9.54 11.77 -10.21
CA GLY A 78 -10.66 10.87 -10.50
C GLY A 78 -10.75 9.64 -9.59
N ALA A 79 -9.89 9.56 -8.57
CA ALA A 79 -9.85 8.38 -7.70
C ALA A 79 -9.62 8.77 -6.23
N GLU A 80 -10.31 8.09 -5.33
CA GLU A 80 -10.21 8.26 -3.88
C GLU A 80 -9.54 7.05 -3.23
N VAL A 81 -9.11 7.23 -1.98
CA VAL A 81 -8.54 6.12 -1.18
C VAL A 81 -9.65 5.09 -0.93
N GLY A 82 -9.38 3.85 -1.28
CA GLY A 82 -10.33 2.73 -1.22
C GLY A 82 -10.94 2.36 -2.57
N ASP A 83 -10.82 3.20 -3.60
CA ASP A 83 -11.35 2.91 -4.92
C ASP A 83 -10.58 1.79 -5.63
N THR A 84 -11.30 0.95 -6.34
CA THR A 84 -10.73 -0.06 -7.22
C THR A 84 -10.61 0.50 -8.63
N VAL A 85 -9.41 0.45 -9.19
CA VAL A 85 -9.07 0.97 -10.51
C VAL A 85 -8.55 -0.13 -11.42
N GLU A 86 -8.85 -0.03 -12.71
CA GLU A 86 -8.30 -0.92 -13.73
C GLU A 86 -6.99 -0.37 -14.29
N LYS A 87 -6.21 -1.25 -14.93
CA LYS A 87 -5.02 -0.84 -15.68
C LYS A 87 -5.42 0.13 -16.81
N GLY A 88 -4.78 1.31 -16.85
CA GLY A 88 -5.05 2.36 -17.83
C GLY A 88 -6.12 3.37 -17.41
N SER A 89 -6.82 3.14 -16.28
CA SER A 89 -7.78 4.11 -15.73
C SER A 89 -7.12 5.45 -15.44
N MET A 90 -7.78 6.53 -15.81
CA MET A 90 -7.32 7.90 -15.53
C MET A 90 -7.50 8.20 -14.04
N LEU A 91 -6.39 8.50 -13.36
CA LEU A 91 -6.35 8.83 -11.94
C LEU A 91 -6.36 10.33 -11.69
N GLY A 92 -5.78 11.09 -12.61
CA GLY A 92 -5.73 12.54 -12.50
C GLY A 92 -5.30 13.20 -13.78
N GLN A 93 -5.50 14.51 -13.84
CA GLN A 93 -5.15 15.36 -14.98
C GLN A 93 -4.47 16.63 -14.50
N ILE A 94 -3.29 16.89 -15.05
CA ILE A 94 -2.51 18.10 -14.86
C ILE A 94 -2.87 19.09 -15.96
N ASP A 95 -2.63 20.39 -15.74
CA ASP A 95 -2.90 21.44 -16.72
C ASP A 95 -2.21 21.17 -18.05
N GLN A 96 -3.02 21.05 -19.10
CA GLN A 96 -2.60 20.71 -20.44
C GLN A 96 -2.39 21.92 -21.36
N ARG A 97 -2.74 23.13 -20.91
CA ARG A 97 -2.71 24.32 -21.78
C ARG A 97 -1.35 24.56 -22.40
N THR A 98 -0.29 24.56 -21.59
CA THR A 98 1.07 24.78 -22.06
C THR A 98 1.60 23.62 -22.92
N PRO A 99 1.54 22.34 -22.51
CA PRO A 99 1.94 21.23 -23.37
C PRO A 99 1.18 21.16 -24.69
N LYS A 100 -0.11 21.46 -24.69
CA LYS A 100 -0.92 21.48 -25.91
C LYS A 100 -0.45 22.57 -26.88
N ASN A 101 -0.19 23.80 -26.39
CA ASN A 101 0.32 24.88 -27.25
C ASN A 101 1.69 24.52 -27.85
N ILE A 102 2.58 23.88 -27.09
CA ILE A 102 3.88 23.41 -27.58
C ILE A 102 3.71 22.33 -28.66
N LEU A 103 2.73 21.40 -28.46
CA LEU A 103 2.42 20.40 -29.47
C LEU A 103 1.92 21.02 -30.76
N ASP A 104 0.98 21.96 -30.68
CA ASP A 104 0.41 22.65 -31.85
C ASP A 104 1.50 23.46 -32.61
N GLN A 105 2.43 24.09 -31.88
CA GLN A 105 3.56 24.77 -32.48
C GLN A 105 4.51 23.80 -33.19
N SER A 106 4.91 22.69 -32.51
CA SER A 106 5.82 21.71 -33.09
C SER A 106 5.20 20.97 -34.29
N ALA A 107 3.87 20.77 -34.27
CA ALA A 107 3.14 20.23 -35.42
C ALA A 107 3.24 21.16 -36.63
N SER A 108 3.08 22.48 -36.43
CA SER A 108 3.23 23.49 -37.49
C SER A 108 4.65 23.57 -38.04
N ASP A 109 5.66 23.47 -37.17
CA ASP A 109 7.07 23.44 -37.56
C ASP A 109 7.42 22.21 -38.38
N LEU A 110 6.88 21.05 -37.98
CA LEU A 110 7.03 19.79 -38.73
C LEU A 110 6.41 19.88 -40.11
N GLU A 111 5.20 20.42 -40.21
CA GLU A 111 4.52 20.60 -41.49
C GLU A 111 5.30 21.55 -42.42
N ALA A 112 5.78 22.68 -41.89
CA ALA A 112 6.63 23.62 -42.65
C ALA A 112 7.93 22.93 -43.13
N SER A 113 8.54 22.07 -42.32
CA SER A 113 9.76 21.34 -42.71
C SER A 113 9.48 20.32 -43.79
N LYS A 114 8.33 19.61 -43.75
CA LYS A 114 7.90 18.67 -44.79
C LYS A 114 7.73 19.39 -46.14
N VAL A 115 7.07 20.55 -46.15
CA VAL A 115 6.91 21.36 -47.36
C VAL A 115 8.27 21.78 -47.93
N ARG A 116 9.24 22.19 -47.06
CA ARG A 116 10.61 22.51 -47.51
C ARG A 116 11.30 21.29 -48.11
N LEU A 117 11.15 20.12 -47.51
CA LEU A 117 11.72 18.88 -48.04
C LEU A 117 11.13 18.55 -49.42
N ASP A 118 9.82 18.70 -49.62
CA ASP A 118 9.19 18.43 -50.93
C ASP A 118 9.66 19.41 -52.01
N ASN A 119 9.84 20.68 -51.65
CA ASN A 119 10.45 21.65 -52.54
C ASN A 119 11.90 21.28 -52.90
N ALA A 120 12.71 20.86 -51.88
CA ALA A 120 14.09 20.44 -52.12
C ALA A 120 14.17 19.17 -52.97
N LYS A 121 13.26 18.21 -52.78
CA LYS A 121 13.16 17.02 -53.65
C LYS A 121 12.87 17.40 -55.08
N SER A 122 11.88 18.27 -55.31
CA SER A 122 11.52 18.73 -56.64
C SER A 122 12.66 19.52 -57.32
N GLN A 123 13.44 20.31 -56.55
CA GLN A 123 14.65 20.97 -57.05
C GLN A 123 15.74 19.94 -57.41
N PHE A 124 15.95 18.94 -56.58
CA PHE A 124 16.92 17.89 -56.85
C PHE A 124 16.57 17.07 -58.09
N GLU A 125 15.31 16.70 -58.29
CA GLU A 125 14.86 15.98 -59.49
C GLU A 125 15.14 16.79 -60.75
N ARG A 126 14.75 18.10 -60.78
CA ARG A 126 15.05 19.00 -61.92
C ARG A 126 16.54 19.20 -62.11
N GLY A 127 17.29 19.42 -61.00
CA GLY A 127 18.76 19.60 -61.07
C GLY A 127 19.48 18.34 -61.59
N SER A 128 19.02 17.17 -61.20
CA SER A 128 19.59 15.91 -61.72
C SER A 128 19.36 15.76 -63.24
N GLU A 129 18.18 16.14 -63.74
CA GLU A 129 17.90 16.13 -65.17
C GLU A 129 18.76 17.14 -65.93
N LEU A 130 18.91 18.38 -65.42
CA LEU A 130 19.75 19.40 -66.04
C LEU A 130 21.22 19.03 -66.02
N HIS A 131 21.72 18.48 -64.94
CA HIS A 131 23.10 17.99 -64.83
C HIS A 131 23.42 16.87 -65.83
N SER A 132 22.48 15.88 -65.96
CA SER A 132 22.64 14.81 -66.94
C SER A 132 22.71 15.30 -68.40
N LYS A 133 22.08 16.49 -68.67
CA LYS A 133 22.16 17.15 -69.98
C LYS A 133 23.35 18.09 -70.12
N GLY A 134 24.21 18.22 -69.13
CA GLY A 134 25.34 19.14 -69.09
C GLY A 134 24.92 20.64 -68.98
N SER A 135 23.69 20.93 -68.50
CA SER A 135 23.12 22.28 -68.47
C SER A 135 23.41 23.01 -67.14
N ILE A 136 23.93 22.37 -66.13
CA ILE A 136 24.42 22.95 -64.88
C ILE A 136 25.82 22.41 -64.54
N SER A 137 26.56 23.13 -63.68
CA SER A 137 27.89 22.72 -63.25
C SER A 137 27.80 21.64 -62.17
N ASP A 138 28.88 20.87 -61.97
CA ASP A 138 29.01 19.88 -60.88
C ASP A 138 28.78 20.54 -59.51
N LYS A 139 29.33 21.75 -59.32
CA LYS A 139 29.16 22.53 -58.10
C LYS A 139 27.69 22.88 -57.84
N ASP A 140 26.94 23.33 -58.83
CA ASP A 140 25.52 23.68 -58.66
C ASP A 140 24.72 22.41 -58.33
N TYR A 141 25.08 21.29 -58.88
CA TYR A 141 24.45 20.02 -58.55
C TYR A 141 24.75 19.55 -57.13
N GLU A 142 26.01 19.69 -56.64
CA GLU A 142 26.41 19.43 -55.27
C GLU A 142 25.64 20.32 -54.28
N ASP A 143 25.51 21.60 -54.57
CA ASP A 143 24.76 22.56 -53.76
C ASP A 143 23.26 22.14 -53.63
N ILE A 144 22.66 21.60 -54.70
CA ILE A 144 21.27 21.07 -54.68
C ILE A 144 21.19 19.76 -53.81
N GLN A 145 22.19 18.90 -53.90
CA GLN A 145 22.26 17.69 -53.07
C GLN A 145 22.39 18.07 -51.58
N GLU A 146 23.25 19.01 -51.25
CA GLU A 146 23.42 19.50 -49.87
C GLU A 146 22.11 20.07 -49.33
N ASN A 147 21.40 20.89 -50.12
CA ASN A 147 20.09 21.47 -49.74
C ASN A 147 19.07 20.37 -49.45
N LEU A 148 19.01 19.31 -50.29
CA LEU A 148 18.14 18.15 -50.04
C LEU A 148 18.50 17.43 -48.76
N ALA A 149 19.81 17.20 -48.51
CA ALA A 149 20.28 16.52 -47.29
C ALA A 149 19.95 17.36 -46.04
N GLN A 150 20.12 18.69 -46.12
CA GLN A 150 19.77 19.61 -45.03
C GLN A 150 18.26 19.62 -44.75
N ALA A 151 17.42 19.64 -45.80
CA ALA A 151 15.97 19.59 -45.65
C ALA A 151 15.50 18.29 -45.01
N LYS A 152 16.09 17.13 -45.41
CA LYS A 152 15.84 15.83 -44.77
C LYS A 152 16.20 15.85 -43.28
N SER A 153 17.39 16.35 -42.94
CA SER A 153 17.85 16.46 -41.54
C SER A 153 16.92 17.35 -40.70
N THR A 154 16.41 18.43 -41.30
CA THR A 154 15.47 19.36 -40.63
C THR A 154 14.13 18.65 -40.29
N VAL A 155 13.58 17.86 -41.22
CA VAL A 155 12.35 17.10 -40.98
C VAL A 155 12.54 16.14 -39.82
N VAL A 156 13.64 15.37 -39.80
CA VAL A 156 13.91 14.43 -38.68
C VAL A 156 13.97 15.18 -37.35
N ARG A 157 14.64 16.32 -37.29
CA ARG A 157 14.73 17.13 -36.07
C ARG A 157 13.37 17.66 -35.61
N THR A 158 12.56 18.16 -36.50
CA THR A 158 11.21 18.68 -36.17
C THR A 158 10.23 17.57 -35.81
N GLU A 159 10.37 16.40 -36.43
CA GLU A 159 9.60 15.19 -36.06
C GLU A 159 9.90 14.73 -34.63
N VAL A 160 11.17 14.67 -34.26
CA VAL A 160 11.57 14.36 -32.86
C VAL A 160 11.01 15.41 -31.88
N SER A 161 11.05 16.71 -32.28
CA SER A 161 10.47 17.78 -31.45
C SER A 161 8.95 17.59 -31.24
N TYR A 162 8.23 17.26 -32.33
CA TYR A 162 6.80 16.98 -32.27
C TYR A 162 6.47 15.75 -31.38
N GLU A 163 7.21 14.65 -31.53
CA GLU A 163 7.00 13.46 -30.70
C GLU A 163 7.30 13.74 -29.21
N ASN A 164 8.33 14.54 -28.91
CA ASN A 164 8.61 14.95 -27.53
C ASN A 164 7.48 15.80 -26.94
N ALA A 165 6.93 16.73 -27.73
CA ALA A 165 5.80 17.54 -27.30
C ALA A 165 4.52 16.70 -27.06
N LYS A 166 4.30 15.69 -27.91
CA LYS A 166 3.20 14.74 -27.78
C LYS A 166 3.34 13.91 -26.50
N ILE A 167 4.53 13.39 -26.20
CA ILE A 167 4.82 12.67 -24.95
C ILE A 167 4.58 13.59 -23.74
N ALA A 168 5.05 14.84 -23.80
CA ALA A 168 4.85 15.80 -22.71
C ALA A 168 3.36 16.09 -22.45
N LEU A 169 2.54 16.13 -23.50
CA LEU A 169 1.10 16.25 -23.35
C LEU A 169 0.47 14.98 -22.77
N ASP A 170 0.87 13.80 -23.21
CA ASP A 170 0.36 12.52 -22.68
C ASP A 170 0.74 12.33 -21.20
N ASP A 171 1.93 12.72 -20.80
CA ASP A 171 2.43 12.67 -19.42
C ASP A 171 1.60 13.55 -18.44
N THR A 172 0.77 14.49 -18.95
CA THR A 172 -0.16 15.28 -18.12
C THR A 172 -1.36 14.47 -17.63
N VAL A 173 -1.64 13.33 -18.25
CA VAL A 173 -2.72 12.42 -17.83
C VAL A 173 -2.14 11.27 -17.05
N VAL A 174 -2.36 11.29 -15.76
CA VAL A 174 -1.88 10.22 -14.86
C VAL A 174 -2.80 9.02 -14.95
N ARG A 175 -2.25 7.87 -15.37
CA ARG A 175 -3.00 6.61 -15.50
C ARG A 175 -2.42 5.53 -14.62
N SER A 176 -3.28 4.60 -14.19
CA SER A 176 -2.84 3.42 -13.44
C SER A 176 -2.10 2.43 -14.34
N PRO A 177 -0.86 2.02 -14.00
CA PRO A 177 -0.13 0.99 -14.74
C PRO A 177 -0.62 -0.43 -14.45
N VAL A 178 -1.37 -0.62 -13.35
CA VAL A 178 -1.87 -1.92 -12.86
C VAL A 178 -3.33 -1.81 -12.43
N ALA A 179 -4.03 -2.93 -12.36
CA ALA A 179 -5.32 -2.99 -11.68
C ALA A 179 -5.10 -3.18 -10.17
N GLY A 180 -5.89 -2.52 -9.34
CA GLY A 180 -5.74 -2.60 -7.88
C GLY A 180 -6.61 -1.60 -7.14
N THR A 181 -6.36 -1.49 -5.83
CA THR A 181 -7.08 -0.56 -4.95
C THR A 181 -6.14 0.56 -4.50
N ILE A 182 -6.62 1.79 -4.47
CA ILE A 182 -5.86 2.97 -4.03
C ILE A 182 -5.72 2.93 -2.50
N ILE A 183 -4.48 2.83 -2.03
CA ILE A 183 -4.17 2.74 -0.60
C ILE A 183 -3.93 4.13 0.00
N SER A 184 -3.32 5.03 -0.78
CA SER A 184 -2.95 6.36 -0.31
C SER A 184 -2.96 7.36 -1.46
N ARG A 185 -3.32 8.60 -1.17
CA ARG A 185 -3.35 9.72 -2.11
C ARG A 185 -2.79 10.97 -1.41
N PRO A 186 -1.46 11.21 -1.51
CA PRO A 186 -0.80 12.32 -0.82
C PRO A 186 -0.95 13.67 -1.54
N VAL A 187 -1.72 13.74 -2.63
CA VAL A 187 -1.91 14.95 -3.47
C VAL A 187 -3.37 15.37 -3.49
N GLU A 188 -3.61 16.65 -3.69
CA GLU A 188 -4.92 17.27 -3.82
C GLU A 188 -5.00 18.11 -5.10
N VAL A 189 -6.20 18.54 -5.46
CA VAL A 189 -6.45 19.46 -6.57
C VAL A 189 -5.96 20.85 -6.18
N GLY A 190 -5.20 21.52 -7.03
CA GLY A 190 -4.64 22.85 -6.80
C GLY A 190 -3.19 22.96 -7.16
#